data_6f07e5516a260c7f9aa368fa3cba8722
#
_entry.id   6f07e5516a260c7f9aa368fa3cba8722
#
_cell.length_a   1.000
_cell.length_b   1.000
_cell.length_c   1.000
_cell.angle_alpha   90.00
_cell.angle_beta   90.00
_cell.angle_gamma   90.00
#
_symmetry.space_group_name_H-M   'P 1'
#
loop_
_entity.id
_entity.type
_entity.pdbx_description
1 polymer ?
#
loop_
_entity_poly.entity_id
_entity_poly.type
_entity_poly.pdbx_seq_one_letter_code
_entity_poly.pdbx_strand_id
1 'polypeptide(L)'
;ARYGSVDTIEDDYGINLMPLVTFALTTYENDPAIPFIPKGTKEENYKDANVRLMTVIHKAIAVISFKLEGQLVMRNPNFDMSHRLLLDKIDQKKGTIHLDGKDYPLKDAYYPTIDPDNPYELTPEEEEVINKIRLSFLNSRRLQSDVSFLFSNGGVYSVCNNTLMLHGCIPMKNETEFKEFNHKGKMVKGKELLDCLEQTVRNVWVNRFNQTNNDADYFWYLWCGACSPIFGKHRMATFERYLIDAKEQQEEILDKYYTFRNDVKFCERILAEFGLHNDKARIVNGHVPVKVKKGESPIMANGRLLVIDGGMSK
;
A
#
# COMPACT_ATOMS: atom_id res chain seq x y z
N ALA A 1 -4.45 4.43 -12.53
CA ALA A 1 -3.47 4.47 -13.63
C ALA A 1 -2.94 3.07 -13.98
N ARG A 2 -2.32 2.34 -13.05
CA ARG A 2 -1.68 1.04 -13.32
C ARG A 2 -2.56 0.00 -14.03
N TYR A 3 -3.86 0.02 -13.82
CA TYR A 3 -4.84 -0.91 -14.42
C TYR A 3 -5.73 -0.25 -15.45
N GLY A 4 -5.44 0.99 -15.85
CA GLY A 4 -6.24 1.75 -16.81
C GLY A 4 -7.58 2.28 -16.29
N SER A 5 -7.91 2.05 -15.02
CA SER A 5 -9.24 2.39 -14.43
C SER A 5 -9.28 3.83 -13.90
N VAL A 6 -8.70 4.79 -14.62
CA VAL A 6 -8.73 6.21 -14.23
C VAL A 6 -10.13 6.77 -14.38
N ASP A 7 -10.83 6.34 -15.43
CA ASP A 7 -12.20 6.77 -15.75
C ASP A 7 -13.18 6.50 -14.60
N THR A 8 -13.02 5.36 -13.88
CA THR A 8 -13.84 5.04 -12.71
C THR A 8 -13.76 6.11 -11.63
N ILE A 9 -12.60 6.72 -11.42
CA ILE A 9 -12.40 7.77 -10.42
C ILE A 9 -13.11 9.06 -10.85
N GLU A 10 -13.04 9.40 -12.13
CA GLU A 10 -13.70 10.58 -12.70
C GLU A 10 -15.22 10.37 -12.79
N ASP A 11 -15.66 9.28 -13.40
CA ASP A 11 -17.08 9.02 -13.67
C ASP A 11 -17.88 8.70 -12.40
N ASP A 12 -17.33 7.87 -11.51
CA ASP A 12 -18.02 7.43 -10.31
C ASP A 12 -17.99 8.45 -9.17
N TYR A 13 -16.85 9.13 -9.01
CA TYR A 13 -16.63 10.02 -7.86
C TYR A 13 -16.50 11.51 -8.23
N GLY A 14 -16.50 11.85 -9.52
CA GLY A 14 -16.35 13.23 -10.00
C GLY A 14 -14.98 13.83 -9.65
N ILE A 15 -13.93 13.00 -9.55
CA ILE A 15 -12.59 13.47 -9.25
C ILE A 15 -11.97 14.07 -10.51
N ASN A 16 -11.64 15.36 -10.47
CA ASN A 16 -11.03 16.03 -11.60
C ASN A 16 -9.53 15.68 -11.71
N LEU A 17 -9.17 14.87 -12.72
CA LEU A 17 -7.80 14.49 -13.01
C LEU A 17 -7.15 15.33 -14.13
N MET A 18 -7.86 16.29 -14.72
CA MET A 18 -7.30 17.15 -15.79
C MET A 18 -5.99 17.86 -15.41
N PRO A 19 -5.76 18.34 -14.16
CA PRO A 19 -4.46 18.89 -13.78
C PRO A 19 -3.32 17.89 -13.94
N LEU A 20 -3.53 16.62 -13.59
CA LEU A 20 -2.54 15.55 -13.78
C LEU A 20 -2.33 15.21 -15.25
N VAL A 21 -3.41 15.17 -16.03
CA VAL A 21 -3.36 14.93 -17.49
C VAL A 21 -2.51 15.99 -18.17
N THR A 22 -2.78 17.27 -17.89
CA THR A 22 -2.05 18.40 -18.47
C THR A 22 -0.57 18.34 -18.06
N PHE A 23 -0.27 18.14 -16.80
CA PHE A 23 1.09 18.01 -16.29
C PHE A 23 1.85 16.84 -16.96
N ALA A 24 1.20 15.67 -17.06
CA ALA A 24 1.80 14.49 -17.67
C ALA A 24 2.14 14.71 -19.15
N LEU A 25 1.24 15.31 -19.91
CA LEU A 25 1.47 15.62 -21.32
C LEU A 25 2.58 16.66 -21.50
N THR A 26 2.62 17.71 -20.68
CA THR A 26 3.66 18.73 -20.78
C THR A 26 5.03 18.19 -20.40
N THR A 27 5.12 17.35 -19.36
CA THR A 27 6.40 16.89 -18.80
C THR A 27 6.96 15.66 -19.51
N TYR A 28 6.10 14.75 -19.98
CA TYR A 28 6.46 13.43 -20.51
C TYR A 28 5.99 13.21 -21.96
N GLU A 29 5.69 14.26 -22.74
CA GLU A 29 5.16 14.16 -24.10
C GLU A 29 5.97 13.23 -25.02
N ASN A 30 7.29 13.36 -24.97
CA ASN A 30 8.20 12.60 -25.81
C ASN A 30 8.84 11.39 -25.13
N ASP A 31 8.42 11.08 -23.90
CA ASP A 31 8.93 9.95 -23.14
C ASP A 31 8.17 8.67 -23.50
N PRO A 32 8.83 7.60 -23.93
CA PRO A 32 8.18 6.32 -24.16
C PRO A 32 7.51 5.75 -22.89
N ALA A 33 8.08 5.99 -21.72
CA ALA A 33 7.58 5.56 -20.41
C ALA A 33 7.17 4.07 -20.36
N ILE A 34 7.84 3.20 -21.12
CA ILE A 34 7.46 1.78 -21.33
C ILE A 34 7.12 1.02 -20.04
N PRO A 35 7.89 1.14 -18.92
CA PRO A 35 7.59 0.44 -17.68
C PRO A 35 6.23 0.82 -17.05
N PHE A 36 5.62 1.91 -17.50
CA PHE A 36 4.37 2.45 -16.99
C PHE A 36 3.16 2.14 -17.85
N ILE A 37 3.32 1.33 -18.91
CA ILE A 37 2.18 0.85 -19.70
C ILE A 37 1.17 0.17 -18.76
N PRO A 38 -0.14 0.50 -18.84
CA PRO A 38 -1.16 -0.11 -17.99
C PRO A 38 -1.15 -1.63 -18.06
N LYS A 39 -1.23 -2.28 -16.91
CA LYS A 39 -1.18 -3.74 -16.81
C LYS A 39 -2.33 -4.38 -17.57
N GLY A 40 -2.03 -5.38 -18.40
CA GLY A 40 -3.00 -6.06 -19.24
C GLY A 40 -3.12 -5.49 -20.66
N THR A 41 -2.48 -4.35 -20.92
CA THR A 41 -2.34 -3.81 -22.28
C THR A 41 -1.21 -4.54 -22.97
N LYS A 42 -1.42 -4.96 -24.22
CA LYS A 42 -0.37 -5.54 -25.05
C LYS A 42 0.53 -4.42 -25.61
N GLU A 43 1.84 -4.66 -25.67
CA GLU A 43 2.80 -3.69 -26.21
C GLU A 43 2.48 -3.25 -27.66
N GLU A 44 1.90 -4.15 -28.47
CA GLU A 44 1.43 -3.82 -29.81
C GLU A 44 0.41 -2.68 -29.85
N ASN A 45 -0.37 -2.50 -28.76
CA ASN A 45 -1.38 -1.43 -28.63
C ASN A 45 -0.77 -0.11 -28.12
N TYR A 46 0.54 -0.03 -27.87
CA TYR A 46 1.19 1.19 -27.40
C TYR A 46 1.07 2.37 -28.38
N LYS A 47 0.84 2.11 -29.66
CA LYS A 47 0.57 3.15 -30.68
C LYS A 47 -0.81 3.79 -30.52
N ASP A 48 -1.72 3.19 -29.75
CA ASP A 48 -3.01 3.78 -29.42
C ASP A 48 -2.80 5.04 -28.56
N ALA A 49 -3.40 6.16 -28.99
CA ALA A 49 -3.27 7.44 -28.31
C ALA A 49 -3.77 7.38 -26.84
N ASN A 50 -4.82 6.60 -26.56
CA ASN A 50 -5.36 6.46 -25.22
C ASN A 50 -4.39 5.67 -24.32
N VAL A 51 -3.78 4.59 -24.84
CA VAL A 51 -2.78 3.81 -24.11
C VAL A 51 -1.57 4.68 -23.79
N ARG A 52 -1.11 5.48 -24.78
CA ARG A 52 0.01 6.40 -24.59
C ARG A 52 -0.30 7.45 -23.54
N LEU A 53 -1.47 8.07 -23.60
CA LEU A 53 -1.93 9.03 -22.61
C LEU A 53 -1.94 8.41 -21.20
N MET A 54 -2.56 7.24 -21.04
CA MET A 54 -2.58 6.53 -19.76
C MET A 54 -1.18 6.17 -19.25
N THR A 55 -0.25 5.88 -20.15
CA THR A 55 1.14 5.55 -19.80
C THR A 55 1.87 6.75 -19.20
N VAL A 56 1.78 7.93 -19.82
CA VAL A 56 2.43 9.13 -19.30
C VAL A 56 1.77 9.66 -18.02
N ILE A 57 0.45 9.56 -17.91
CA ILE A 57 -0.29 9.84 -16.66
C ILE A 57 0.18 8.92 -15.53
N HIS A 58 0.33 7.63 -15.82
CA HIS A 58 0.80 6.65 -14.86
C HIS A 58 2.22 6.95 -14.38
N LYS A 59 3.14 7.31 -15.29
CA LYS A 59 4.49 7.73 -14.93
C LYS A 59 4.48 8.99 -14.07
N ALA A 60 3.75 10.02 -14.49
CA ALA A 60 3.66 11.28 -13.76
C ALA A 60 3.21 11.09 -12.31
N ILE A 61 2.09 10.38 -12.10
CA ILE A 61 1.60 10.15 -10.72
C ILE A 61 2.49 9.20 -9.94
N ALA A 62 3.18 8.26 -10.58
CA ALA A 62 4.12 7.36 -9.91
C ALA A 62 5.35 8.13 -9.39
N VAL A 63 5.94 9.02 -10.19
CA VAL A 63 7.08 9.85 -9.78
C VAL A 63 6.69 10.76 -8.62
N ILE A 64 5.56 11.46 -8.72
CA ILE A 64 5.03 12.28 -7.62
C ILE A 64 4.82 11.42 -6.36
N SER A 65 4.25 10.22 -6.51
CA SER A 65 4.02 9.31 -5.38
C SER A 65 5.32 8.87 -4.71
N PHE A 66 6.39 8.60 -5.47
CA PHE A 66 7.71 8.27 -4.91
C PHE A 66 8.34 9.44 -4.15
N LYS A 67 8.16 10.67 -4.63
CA LYS A 67 8.62 11.86 -3.91
C LYS A 67 7.87 12.04 -2.58
N LEU A 68 6.54 11.99 -2.62
CA LEU A 68 5.70 12.09 -1.42
C LEU A 68 5.97 10.96 -0.41
N GLU A 69 6.20 9.75 -0.90
CA GLU A 69 6.57 8.59 -0.09
C GLU A 69 7.90 8.84 0.62
N GLY A 70 8.92 9.34 -0.10
CA GLY A 70 10.21 9.67 0.50
C GLY A 70 10.09 10.74 1.58
N GLN A 71 9.34 11.82 1.33
CA GLN A 71 9.06 12.84 2.35
C GLN A 71 8.37 12.25 3.59
N LEU A 72 7.40 11.35 3.38
CA LEU A 72 6.68 10.69 4.47
C LEU A 72 7.60 9.80 5.29
N VAL A 73 8.45 9.01 4.64
CA VAL A 73 9.43 8.13 5.31
C VAL A 73 10.44 8.94 6.12
N MET A 74 10.98 10.04 5.55
CA MET A 74 11.95 10.89 6.24
C MET A 74 11.39 11.55 7.50
N ARG A 75 10.11 11.99 7.48
CA ARG A 75 9.49 12.61 8.67
C ARG A 75 8.95 11.60 9.69
N ASN A 76 8.91 10.30 9.36
CA ASN A 76 8.44 9.22 10.25
C ASN A 76 9.49 8.11 10.41
N PRO A 77 10.64 8.35 11.06
CA PRO A 77 11.68 7.34 11.23
C PRO A 77 11.22 6.13 12.05
N ASN A 78 10.17 6.28 12.88
CA ASN A 78 9.56 5.19 13.63
C ASN A 78 8.82 4.15 12.76
N PHE A 79 8.59 4.45 11.47
CA PHE A 79 8.02 3.47 10.53
C PHE A 79 9.03 2.42 10.08
N ASP A 80 10.33 2.67 10.28
CA ASP A 80 11.45 1.78 9.88
C ASP A 80 11.37 1.40 8.38
N MET A 81 11.16 2.41 7.54
CA MET A 81 10.94 2.23 6.10
C MET A 81 11.98 2.92 5.21
N SER A 82 13.20 3.15 5.73
CA SER A 82 14.30 3.81 4.99
C SER A 82 14.69 3.07 3.68
N HIS A 83 14.40 1.77 3.59
CA HIS A 83 14.57 1.01 2.36
C HIS A 83 13.70 1.50 1.19
N ARG A 84 12.69 2.33 1.45
CA ARG A 84 11.84 2.99 0.45
C ARG A 84 12.43 4.30 -0.08
N LEU A 85 13.52 4.79 0.48
CA LEU A 85 14.26 5.93 -0.03
C LEU A 85 15.12 5.46 -1.21
N LEU A 86 14.63 5.67 -2.41
CA LEU A 86 15.22 5.12 -3.64
C LEU A 86 15.64 6.20 -4.64
N LEU A 87 15.00 7.38 -4.63
CA LEU A 87 15.25 8.42 -5.62
C LEU A 87 16.66 9.05 -5.48
N ASP A 88 17.18 9.14 -4.26
CA ASP A 88 18.55 9.59 -3.94
C ASP A 88 19.65 8.62 -4.39
N LYS A 89 19.27 7.40 -4.79
CA LYS A 89 20.19 6.34 -5.24
C LYS A 89 20.26 6.20 -6.76
N ILE A 90 19.52 7.03 -7.49
CA ILE A 90 19.45 7.00 -8.95
C ILE A 90 20.58 7.84 -9.57
N ASP A 91 21.34 7.24 -10.46
CA ASP A 91 22.20 7.96 -11.41
C ASP A 91 21.50 8.01 -12.78
N GLN A 92 20.81 9.13 -13.06
CA GLN A 92 20.09 9.32 -14.32
C GLN A 92 21.02 9.33 -15.53
N LYS A 93 22.28 9.80 -15.36
CA LYS A 93 23.26 9.86 -16.45
C LYS A 93 23.74 8.48 -16.86
N LYS A 94 23.93 7.58 -15.89
CA LYS A 94 24.31 6.19 -16.13
C LYS A 94 23.11 5.29 -16.40
N GLY A 95 21.89 5.74 -16.08
CA GLY A 95 20.69 4.91 -16.12
C GLY A 95 20.72 3.74 -15.11
N THR A 96 21.25 3.99 -13.92
CA THR A 96 21.40 2.96 -12.87
C THR A 96 20.85 3.43 -11.53
N ILE A 97 20.57 2.47 -10.66
CA ILE A 97 20.28 2.68 -9.24
C ILE A 97 21.22 1.84 -8.38
N HIS A 98 21.76 2.44 -7.31
CA HIS A 98 22.66 1.75 -6.38
C HIS A 98 21.89 1.15 -5.20
N LEU A 99 21.78 -0.18 -5.11
CA LEU A 99 21.10 -0.90 -4.04
C LEU A 99 21.97 -2.03 -3.51
N ASP A 100 22.04 -2.17 -2.18
CA ASP A 100 22.75 -3.26 -1.49
C ASP A 100 24.19 -3.45 -1.99
N GLY A 101 24.89 -2.33 -2.26
CA GLY A 101 26.29 -2.34 -2.73
C GLY A 101 26.48 -2.72 -4.21
N LYS A 102 25.40 -2.74 -5.02
CA LYS A 102 25.44 -3.06 -6.46
C LYS A 102 24.68 -2.03 -7.27
N ASP A 103 25.14 -1.80 -8.50
CA ASP A 103 24.43 -0.98 -9.47
C ASP A 103 23.52 -1.86 -10.33
N TYR A 104 22.24 -1.48 -10.40
CA TYR A 104 21.24 -2.14 -11.23
C TYR A 104 20.84 -1.21 -12.37
N PRO A 105 20.76 -1.69 -13.62
CA PRO A 105 20.27 -0.90 -14.73
C PRO A 105 18.78 -0.62 -14.56
N LEU A 106 18.39 0.64 -14.81
CA LEU A 106 17.00 1.05 -14.83
C LEU A 106 16.41 0.83 -16.24
N LYS A 107 15.18 0.37 -16.32
CA LYS A 107 14.40 0.26 -17.57
C LYS A 107 13.99 1.64 -18.12
N ASP A 108 13.94 2.62 -17.25
CA ASP A 108 13.62 4.01 -17.52
C ASP A 108 14.40 4.88 -16.54
N ALA A 109 15.15 5.84 -17.05
CA ALA A 109 15.95 6.78 -16.27
C ALA A 109 15.65 8.25 -16.61
N TYR A 110 14.57 8.51 -17.34
CA TYR A 110 14.15 9.86 -17.68
C TYR A 110 13.20 10.43 -16.62
N TYR A 111 13.74 11.21 -15.70
CA TYR A 111 13.01 11.85 -14.60
C TYR A 111 13.28 13.35 -14.55
N PRO A 112 12.67 14.14 -15.45
CA PRO A 112 12.99 15.57 -15.61
C PRO A 112 12.63 16.41 -14.39
N THR A 113 11.76 15.92 -13.52
CA THR A 113 11.33 16.62 -12.30
C THR A 113 12.09 16.20 -11.05
N ILE A 114 12.99 15.23 -11.13
CA ILE A 114 13.81 14.81 -9.98
C ILE A 114 15.10 15.63 -9.97
N ASP A 115 15.23 16.50 -8.97
CA ASP A 115 16.47 17.19 -8.68
C ASP A 115 17.43 16.25 -7.94
N PRO A 116 18.64 15.98 -8.45
CA PRO A 116 19.59 15.10 -7.75
C PRO A 116 20.01 15.60 -6.37
N ASP A 117 19.97 16.90 -6.12
CA ASP A 117 20.34 17.49 -4.84
C ASP A 117 19.17 17.42 -3.82
N ASN A 118 17.93 17.43 -4.30
CA ASN A 118 16.69 17.34 -3.50
C ASN A 118 15.67 16.38 -4.14
N PRO A 119 15.96 15.07 -4.24
CA PRO A 119 15.21 14.14 -5.08
C PRO A 119 13.76 13.91 -4.65
N TYR A 120 13.41 14.25 -3.44
CA TYR A 120 12.06 14.10 -2.88
C TYR A 120 11.26 15.40 -2.85
N GLU A 121 11.83 16.53 -3.26
CA GLU A 121 11.11 17.80 -3.35
C GLU A 121 10.17 17.80 -4.56
N LEU A 122 8.93 18.24 -4.34
CA LEU A 122 7.98 18.45 -5.45
C LEU A 122 8.35 19.73 -6.20
N THR A 123 8.20 19.74 -7.51
CA THR A 123 8.22 21.01 -8.25
C THR A 123 6.95 21.80 -7.96
N PRO A 124 6.93 23.12 -8.22
CA PRO A 124 5.71 23.92 -8.06
C PRO A 124 4.51 23.36 -8.84
N GLU A 125 4.75 22.84 -10.04
CA GLU A 125 3.70 22.23 -10.87
C GLU A 125 3.18 20.92 -10.27
N GLU A 126 4.07 20.08 -9.73
CA GLU A 126 3.68 18.85 -9.01
C GLU A 126 2.87 19.18 -7.76
N GLU A 127 3.26 20.20 -6.99
CA GLU A 127 2.49 20.67 -5.83
C GLU A 127 1.09 21.16 -6.22
N GLU A 128 0.99 21.93 -7.31
CA GLU A 128 -0.30 22.38 -7.82
C GLU A 128 -1.21 21.21 -8.20
N VAL A 129 -0.67 20.22 -8.93
CA VAL A 129 -1.39 18.99 -9.31
C VAL A 129 -1.92 18.27 -8.07
N ILE A 130 -1.06 18.00 -7.09
CA ILE A 130 -1.45 17.28 -5.87
C ILE A 130 -2.48 18.05 -5.07
N ASN A 131 -2.33 19.37 -4.93
CA ASN A 131 -3.31 20.19 -4.22
C ASN A 131 -4.70 20.18 -4.90
N LYS A 132 -4.76 20.27 -6.23
CA LYS A 132 -6.03 20.19 -6.97
C LYS A 132 -6.68 18.80 -6.84
N ILE A 133 -5.90 17.73 -6.97
CA ILE A 133 -6.42 16.37 -6.80
C ILE A 133 -6.91 16.17 -5.37
N ARG A 134 -6.14 16.56 -4.35
CA ARG A 134 -6.54 16.47 -2.94
C ARG A 134 -7.86 17.18 -2.67
N LEU A 135 -8.01 18.40 -3.17
CA LEU A 135 -9.26 19.15 -3.02
C LEU A 135 -10.43 18.44 -3.72
N SER A 136 -10.20 17.87 -4.90
CA SER A 136 -11.23 17.11 -5.63
C SER A 136 -11.69 15.89 -4.82
N PHE A 137 -10.77 15.11 -4.23
CA PHE A 137 -11.10 13.98 -3.34
C PHE A 137 -11.89 14.44 -2.08
N LEU A 138 -11.46 15.52 -1.44
CA LEU A 138 -12.13 16.04 -0.24
C LEU A 138 -13.55 16.56 -0.54
N ASN A 139 -13.78 17.10 -1.73
CA ASN A 139 -15.06 17.69 -2.13
C ASN A 139 -16.01 16.70 -2.82
N SER A 140 -15.56 15.48 -3.15
CA SER A 140 -16.42 14.46 -3.75
C SER A 140 -17.44 13.94 -2.73
N ARG A 141 -18.70 14.36 -2.86
CA ARG A 141 -19.77 13.97 -1.92
C ARG A 141 -19.98 12.46 -1.87
N ARG A 142 -19.97 11.80 -3.03
CA ARG A 142 -20.15 10.34 -3.12
C ARG A 142 -19.03 9.61 -2.40
N LEU A 143 -17.77 9.97 -2.70
CA LEU A 143 -16.61 9.38 -2.03
C LEU A 143 -16.65 9.59 -0.51
N GLN A 144 -16.97 10.83 -0.07
CA GLN A 144 -17.08 11.12 1.36
C GLN A 144 -18.19 10.30 2.04
N SER A 145 -19.32 10.08 1.36
CA SER A 145 -20.41 9.23 1.86
C SER A 145 -19.98 7.78 1.98
N ASP A 146 -19.37 7.21 0.94
CA ASP A 146 -18.94 5.81 0.91
C ASP A 146 -17.86 5.55 1.96
N VAL A 147 -16.88 6.44 2.11
CA VAL A 147 -15.84 6.33 3.14
C VAL A 147 -16.42 6.52 4.55
N SER A 148 -17.38 7.44 4.74
CA SER A 148 -18.12 7.57 6.01
C SER A 148 -18.82 6.27 6.40
N PHE A 149 -19.47 5.60 5.44
CA PHE A 149 -20.10 4.31 5.68
C PHE A 149 -19.10 3.25 6.14
N LEU A 150 -17.92 3.17 5.46
CA LEU A 150 -16.85 2.25 5.84
C LEU A 150 -16.34 2.50 7.28
N PHE A 151 -16.14 3.76 7.65
CA PHE A 151 -15.71 4.11 9.01
C PHE A 151 -16.78 3.88 10.08
N SER A 152 -18.06 3.98 9.71
CA SER A 152 -19.18 3.76 10.65
C SER A 152 -19.44 2.28 10.90
N ASN A 153 -19.18 1.41 9.91
CA ASN A 153 -19.57 0.00 9.95
C ASN A 153 -18.37 -0.97 9.91
N GLY A 154 -17.17 -0.49 9.59
CA GLY A 154 -15.94 -1.27 9.51
C GLY A 154 -14.97 -1.00 10.65
N GLY A 155 -13.90 -1.77 10.68
CA GLY A 155 -12.77 -1.63 11.59
C GLY A 155 -11.56 -2.41 11.09
N VAL A 156 -10.42 -2.20 11.72
CA VAL A 156 -9.20 -2.98 11.45
C VAL A 156 -9.41 -4.46 11.81
N TYR A 157 -10.24 -4.71 12.82
CA TYR A 157 -10.74 -6.04 13.20
C TYR A 157 -12.13 -5.92 13.84
N SER A 158 -12.81 -7.06 13.96
CA SER A 158 -14.07 -7.16 14.72
C SER A 158 -14.12 -8.47 15.49
N VAL A 159 -14.74 -8.45 16.67
CA VAL A 159 -15.01 -9.65 17.48
C VAL A 159 -16.51 -9.79 17.64
N CYS A 160 -17.07 -10.88 17.12
CA CYS A 160 -18.50 -11.18 17.23
C CYS A 160 -18.71 -12.69 17.32
N ASN A 161 -19.62 -13.15 18.21
CA ASN A 161 -20.00 -14.57 18.35
C ASN A 161 -18.79 -15.52 18.41
N ASN A 162 -17.83 -15.25 19.28
CA ASN A 162 -16.58 -16.01 19.44
C ASN A 162 -15.70 -16.03 18.16
N THR A 163 -15.88 -15.10 17.25
CA THR A 163 -15.11 -15.01 16.01
C THR A 163 -14.34 -13.71 15.97
N LEU A 164 -13.02 -13.82 15.83
CA LEU A 164 -12.14 -12.71 15.46
C LEU A 164 -12.10 -12.59 13.94
N MET A 165 -12.55 -11.47 13.41
CA MET A 165 -12.53 -11.16 11.98
C MET A 165 -11.50 -10.06 11.73
N LEU A 166 -10.61 -10.26 10.75
CA LEU A 166 -9.61 -9.29 10.32
C LEU A 166 -9.30 -9.45 8.83
N HIS A 167 -8.80 -8.39 8.18
CA HIS A 167 -8.47 -8.47 6.77
C HIS A 167 -7.25 -9.34 6.49
N GLY A 168 -6.12 -9.06 7.12
CA GLY A 168 -4.82 -9.66 6.80
C GLY A 168 -4.26 -10.55 7.90
N CYS A 169 -3.56 -9.98 8.86
CA CYS A 169 -2.83 -10.72 9.89
C CYS A 169 -2.73 -9.95 11.21
N ILE A 170 -2.26 -10.63 12.24
CA ILE A 170 -1.64 -10.00 13.41
C ILE A 170 -0.13 -10.08 13.20
N PRO A 171 0.61 -8.96 13.12
CA PRO A 171 2.05 -9.00 12.83
C PRO A 171 2.85 -9.82 13.85
N MET A 172 3.61 -10.80 13.33
CA MET A 172 4.35 -11.76 14.15
C MET A 172 5.86 -11.67 13.92
N LYS A 173 6.64 -11.70 14.98
CA LYS A 173 8.11 -11.84 14.94
C LYS A 173 8.51 -13.29 14.72
N ASN A 174 7.84 -14.21 15.42
CA ASN A 174 8.01 -15.65 15.33
C ASN A 174 6.69 -16.34 15.75
N GLU A 175 6.71 -17.63 15.98
CA GLU A 175 5.52 -18.42 16.37
C GLU A 175 4.87 -17.97 17.69
N THR A 176 5.64 -17.40 18.62
CA THR A 176 5.19 -17.08 19.98
C THR A 176 5.13 -15.59 20.28
N GLU A 177 5.81 -14.75 19.53
CA GLU A 177 6.00 -13.34 19.80
C GLU A 177 5.37 -12.47 18.71
N PHE A 178 4.55 -11.51 19.13
CA PHE A 178 4.06 -10.45 18.26
C PHE A 178 5.17 -9.47 17.88
N LYS A 179 5.13 -8.91 16.69
CA LYS A 179 5.98 -7.77 16.32
C LYS A 179 5.62 -6.55 17.15
N GLU A 180 6.65 -5.82 17.55
CA GLU A 180 6.51 -4.54 18.22
C GLU A 180 6.62 -3.40 17.20
N PHE A 181 5.82 -2.37 17.39
CA PHE A 181 5.80 -1.17 16.58
C PHE A 181 5.86 0.06 17.49
N ASN A 182 6.71 1.02 17.12
CA ASN A 182 6.77 2.30 17.81
C ASN A 182 5.66 3.24 17.31
N HIS A 183 4.52 3.21 17.99
CA HIS A 183 3.40 4.10 17.71
C HIS A 183 3.51 5.37 18.54
N LYS A 184 3.96 6.48 17.94
CA LYS A 184 4.06 7.80 18.60
C LYS A 184 4.87 7.78 19.91
N GLY A 185 5.97 7.03 19.94
CA GLY A 185 6.85 6.91 21.11
C GLY A 185 6.50 5.79 22.08
N LYS A 186 5.36 5.09 21.87
CA LYS A 186 4.97 3.93 22.67
C LYS A 186 5.18 2.65 21.85
N MET A 187 5.86 1.66 22.43
CA MET A 187 5.95 0.33 21.85
C MET A 187 4.65 -0.43 22.06
N VAL A 188 4.01 -0.85 20.97
CA VAL A 188 2.72 -1.57 20.96
C VAL A 188 2.81 -2.82 20.10
N LYS A 189 2.01 -3.85 20.42
CA LYS A 189 1.97 -5.14 19.70
C LYS A 189 0.62 -5.82 19.87
N GLY A 190 0.38 -6.89 19.13
CA GLY A 190 -0.83 -7.70 19.20
C GLY A 190 -2.09 -6.85 19.03
N LYS A 191 -3.07 -7.06 19.91
CA LYS A 191 -4.34 -6.30 19.90
C LYS A 191 -4.13 -4.80 20.08
N GLU A 192 -3.22 -4.39 20.97
CA GLU A 192 -2.94 -2.98 21.25
C GLU A 192 -2.44 -2.23 20.00
N LEU A 193 -1.61 -2.90 19.17
CA LEU A 193 -1.17 -2.33 17.87
C LEU A 193 -2.37 -2.03 16.98
N LEU A 194 -3.30 -2.97 16.84
CA LEU A 194 -4.48 -2.77 16.01
C LEU A 194 -5.37 -1.64 16.54
N ASP A 195 -5.60 -1.60 17.86
CA ASP A 195 -6.39 -0.56 18.52
C ASP A 195 -5.79 0.84 18.30
N CYS A 196 -4.46 0.98 18.46
CA CYS A 196 -3.75 2.25 18.25
C CYS A 196 -3.83 2.72 16.80
N LEU A 197 -3.62 1.82 15.84
CA LEU A 197 -3.71 2.15 14.42
C LEU A 197 -5.13 2.53 14.02
N GLU A 198 -6.13 1.77 14.46
CA GLU A 198 -7.53 2.09 14.21
C GLU A 198 -7.91 3.47 14.78
N GLN A 199 -7.57 3.73 16.05
CA GLN A 199 -7.87 5.01 16.66
C GLN A 199 -7.21 6.17 15.93
N THR A 200 -5.97 6.00 15.47
CA THR A 200 -5.25 7.04 14.72
C THR A 200 -5.94 7.36 13.41
N VAL A 201 -6.28 6.34 12.60
CA VAL A 201 -6.92 6.58 11.30
C VAL A 201 -8.35 7.11 11.44
N ARG A 202 -9.08 6.72 12.50
CA ARG A 202 -10.39 7.31 12.80
C ARG A 202 -10.28 8.79 13.17
N ASN A 203 -9.31 9.17 13.98
CA ASN A 203 -9.04 10.56 14.31
C ASN A 203 -8.68 11.38 13.06
N VAL A 204 -7.86 10.83 12.17
CA VAL A 204 -7.55 11.46 10.88
C VAL A 204 -8.81 11.66 10.04
N TRP A 205 -9.67 10.66 9.95
CA TRP A 205 -10.91 10.76 9.19
C TRP A 205 -11.84 11.85 9.73
N VAL A 206 -12.02 11.90 11.04
CA VAL A 206 -12.85 12.95 11.70
C VAL A 206 -12.29 14.34 11.41
N ASN A 207 -10.97 14.50 11.44
CA ASN A 207 -10.29 15.79 11.27
C ASN A 207 -9.75 16.01 9.83
N ARG A 208 -10.24 15.28 8.82
CA ARG A 208 -9.66 15.25 7.46
C ARG A 208 -9.59 16.60 6.74
N PHE A 209 -10.41 17.55 7.13
CA PHE A 209 -10.37 18.91 6.58
C PHE A 209 -9.40 19.84 7.31
N ASN A 210 -8.98 19.50 8.53
CA ASN A 210 -8.16 20.32 9.42
C ASN A 210 -7.01 19.51 10.02
N GLN A 211 -6.20 18.86 9.18
CA GLN A 211 -5.03 18.11 9.64
C GLN A 211 -3.96 19.07 10.16
N THR A 212 -3.58 18.92 11.42
CA THR A 212 -2.56 19.73 12.10
C THR A 212 -1.29 18.96 12.42
N ASN A 213 -1.27 17.65 12.11
CA ASN A 213 -0.16 16.74 12.40
C ASN A 213 0.03 15.71 11.27
N ASN A 214 1.03 14.84 11.42
CA ASN A 214 1.36 13.81 10.42
C ASN A 214 0.57 12.50 10.61
N ASP A 215 -0.52 12.48 11.37
CA ASP A 215 -1.30 11.25 11.62
C ASP A 215 -1.87 10.64 10.33
N ALA A 216 -2.11 11.45 9.30
CA ALA A 216 -2.52 10.96 7.98
C ALA A 216 -1.51 9.98 7.35
N ASP A 217 -0.24 10.06 7.73
CA ASP A 217 0.81 9.17 7.24
C ASP A 217 0.57 7.72 7.67
N TYR A 218 -0.17 7.48 8.75
CA TYR A 218 -0.55 6.14 9.18
C TYR A 218 -1.50 5.42 8.21
N PHE A 219 -2.28 6.13 7.38
CA PHE A 219 -3.02 5.51 6.30
C PHE A 219 -2.09 4.87 5.26
N TRP A 220 -1.03 5.60 4.89
CA TRP A 220 -0.02 5.08 3.99
C TRP A 220 0.73 3.91 4.65
N TYR A 221 1.10 4.05 5.94
CA TYR A 221 1.74 2.97 6.68
C TYR A 221 0.89 1.70 6.72
N LEU A 222 -0.42 1.82 6.94
CA LEU A 222 -1.35 0.67 6.90
C LEU A 222 -1.34 -0.02 5.53
N TRP A 223 -1.17 0.72 4.45
CA TRP A 223 -1.11 0.16 3.10
C TRP A 223 0.15 -0.65 2.83
N CYS A 224 1.33 -0.29 3.38
CA CYS A 224 2.61 -0.90 2.99
C CYS A 224 3.63 -1.12 4.12
N GLY A 225 3.29 -0.79 5.38
CA GLY A 225 4.21 -0.93 6.52
C GLY A 225 4.37 -2.37 7.00
N ALA A 226 5.58 -2.71 7.46
CA ALA A 226 5.94 -4.07 7.87
C ALA A 226 5.18 -4.59 9.11
N CYS A 227 4.65 -3.70 9.96
CA CYS A 227 3.79 -4.05 11.10
C CYS A 227 2.31 -3.75 10.83
N SER A 228 1.93 -3.53 9.56
CA SER A 228 0.53 -3.32 9.20
C SER A 228 -0.26 -4.63 9.22
N PRO A 229 -1.38 -4.70 9.96
CA PRO A 229 -2.24 -5.87 9.97
C PRO A 229 -3.00 -6.06 8.64
N ILE A 230 -3.03 -5.02 7.78
CA ILE A 230 -3.71 -5.05 6.48
C ILE A 230 -2.76 -5.50 5.38
N PHE A 231 -1.48 -5.10 5.45
CA PHE A 231 -0.49 -5.39 4.41
C PHE A 231 0.15 -6.79 4.54
N GLY A 232 0.53 -7.20 5.75
CA GLY A 232 1.01 -8.55 6.06
C GLY A 232 2.27 -9.01 5.34
N LYS A 233 3.18 -8.09 4.98
CA LYS A 233 4.48 -8.38 4.36
C LYS A 233 5.57 -7.52 4.98
N HIS A 234 6.86 -7.94 4.79
CA HIS A 234 7.99 -7.23 5.34
C HIS A 234 8.29 -5.90 4.63
N ARG A 235 8.01 -5.81 3.34
CA ARG A 235 8.14 -4.59 2.51
C ARG A 235 7.23 -4.67 1.29
N MET A 236 6.97 -3.52 0.67
CA MET A 236 6.34 -3.41 -0.65
C MET A 236 7.40 -3.01 -1.68
N ALA A 237 7.54 -3.78 -2.75
CA ALA A 237 8.42 -3.49 -3.87
C ALA A 237 7.63 -2.84 -5.01
N THR A 238 7.47 -1.52 -4.98
CA THR A 238 6.70 -0.79 -6.01
C THR A 238 7.61 -0.23 -7.10
N PHE A 239 8.57 0.61 -6.72
CA PHE A 239 9.56 1.20 -7.62
C PHE A 239 10.35 0.10 -8.34
N GLU A 240 10.84 -0.88 -7.59
CA GLU A 240 11.67 -1.97 -8.08
C GLU A 240 10.96 -2.77 -9.18
N ARG A 241 9.66 -3.01 -9.03
CA ARG A 241 8.86 -3.74 -10.03
C ARG A 241 8.65 -3.00 -11.32
N TYR A 242 8.64 -1.68 -11.28
CA TYR A 242 8.54 -0.88 -12.49
C TYR A 242 9.88 -0.80 -13.22
N LEU A 243 10.95 -0.60 -12.51
CA LEU A 243 12.16 -0.01 -13.05
C LEU A 243 13.39 -0.92 -13.03
N ILE A 244 13.36 -2.03 -12.29
CA ILE A 244 14.48 -2.96 -12.13
C ILE A 244 14.05 -4.37 -12.52
N ASP A 245 14.89 -5.11 -13.26
CA ASP A 245 14.62 -6.51 -13.61
C ASP A 245 15.05 -7.50 -12.53
N ALA A 246 15.93 -7.09 -11.60
CA ALA A 246 16.47 -7.92 -10.54
C ALA A 246 15.35 -8.44 -9.61
N LYS A 247 15.07 -9.73 -9.67
CA LYS A 247 13.98 -10.36 -8.93
C LYS A 247 14.21 -10.31 -7.42
N GLU A 248 15.46 -10.38 -6.97
CA GLU A 248 15.83 -10.25 -5.57
C GLU A 248 15.41 -8.90 -4.97
N GLN A 249 15.43 -7.83 -5.77
CA GLN A 249 14.97 -6.50 -5.36
C GLN A 249 13.44 -6.38 -5.37
N GLN A 250 12.73 -7.27 -6.03
CA GLN A 250 11.28 -7.29 -6.13
C GLN A 250 10.61 -8.23 -5.10
N GLU A 251 11.39 -8.90 -4.27
CA GLU A 251 10.87 -9.89 -3.32
C GLU A 251 10.08 -9.24 -2.19
N GLU A 252 8.90 -9.80 -1.91
CA GLU A 252 8.04 -9.43 -0.78
C GLU A 252 7.73 -10.68 0.04
N ILE A 253 8.34 -10.80 1.22
CA ILE A 253 8.17 -11.94 2.12
C ILE A 253 6.94 -11.70 3.00
N LEU A 254 6.06 -12.68 3.07
CA LEU A 254 4.88 -12.66 3.93
C LEU A 254 5.27 -12.60 5.41
N ASP A 255 4.42 -11.98 6.22
CA ASP A 255 4.57 -12.00 7.68
C ASP A 255 4.57 -13.43 8.23
N LYS A 256 5.25 -13.63 9.35
CA LYS A 256 5.33 -14.93 10.02
C LYS A 256 3.98 -15.50 10.43
N TYR A 257 2.95 -14.67 10.59
CA TYR A 257 1.57 -15.12 10.77
C TYR A 257 1.17 -16.15 9.71
N TYR A 258 1.48 -15.91 8.45
CA TYR A 258 1.12 -16.81 7.34
C TYR A 258 1.91 -18.12 7.34
N THR A 259 3.09 -18.15 7.99
CA THR A 259 3.87 -19.37 8.17
C THR A 259 3.21 -20.29 9.21
N PHE A 260 2.71 -19.72 10.30
CA PHE A 260 2.23 -20.48 11.46
C PHE A 260 0.71 -20.62 11.55
N ARG A 261 -0.04 -19.93 10.69
CA ARG A 261 -1.53 -19.85 10.76
C ARG A 261 -2.27 -21.19 10.71
N ASN A 262 -1.60 -22.28 10.27
CA ASN A 262 -2.22 -23.61 10.27
C ASN A 262 -1.96 -24.41 11.56
N ASP A 263 -1.26 -23.85 12.53
CA ASP A 263 -1.07 -24.45 13.84
C ASP A 263 -2.19 -24.06 14.81
N VAL A 264 -2.74 -25.05 15.52
CA VAL A 264 -3.89 -24.84 16.45
C VAL A 264 -3.48 -23.96 17.62
N LYS A 265 -2.31 -24.24 18.24
CA LYS A 265 -1.84 -23.49 19.42
C LYS A 265 -1.50 -22.05 19.07
N PHE A 266 -0.98 -21.84 17.86
CA PHE A 266 -0.74 -20.49 17.33
C PHE A 266 -2.06 -19.71 17.20
N CYS A 267 -3.10 -20.30 16.61
CA CYS A 267 -4.41 -19.67 16.50
C CYS A 267 -5.04 -19.42 17.87
N GLU A 268 -4.93 -20.36 18.82
CA GLU A 268 -5.42 -20.20 20.18
C GLU A 268 -4.72 -19.04 20.92
N ARG A 269 -3.41 -18.87 20.73
CA ARG A 269 -2.67 -17.72 21.29
C ARG A 269 -3.19 -16.39 20.74
N ILE A 270 -3.43 -16.31 19.43
CA ILE A 270 -4.01 -15.11 18.82
C ILE A 270 -5.42 -14.87 19.38
N LEU A 271 -6.26 -15.87 19.43
CA LEU A 271 -7.61 -15.75 19.98
C LEU A 271 -7.60 -15.28 21.44
N ALA A 272 -6.69 -15.82 22.26
CA ALA A 272 -6.50 -15.43 23.66
C ALA A 272 -6.13 -13.94 23.82
N GLU A 273 -5.31 -13.38 22.90
CA GLU A 273 -4.98 -11.95 22.87
C GLU A 273 -6.22 -11.05 22.72
N PHE A 274 -7.27 -11.56 22.08
CA PHE A 274 -8.57 -10.89 21.92
C PHE A 274 -9.63 -11.34 22.94
N GLY A 275 -9.24 -12.05 24.00
CA GLY A 275 -10.14 -12.52 25.06
C GLY A 275 -11.03 -13.71 24.67
N LEU A 276 -10.67 -14.45 23.63
CA LEU A 276 -11.43 -15.59 23.11
C LEU A 276 -10.76 -16.91 23.52
N HIS A 277 -11.24 -17.51 24.61
CA HIS A 277 -10.59 -18.68 25.25
C HIS A 277 -11.35 -20.00 25.10
N ASN A 278 -12.48 -20.02 24.40
CA ASN A 278 -13.34 -21.22 24.33
C ASN A 278 -13.10 -22.03 23.03
N ASP A 279 -13.57 -23.29 23.06
CA ASP A 279 -13.40 -24.24 21.94
C ASP A 279 -14.12 -23.83 20.66
N LYS A 280 -15.09 -22.93 20.73
CA LYS A 280 -15.84 -22.41 19.57
C LYS A 280 -15.19 -21.17 18.97
N ALA A 281 -14.13 -20.63 19.61
CA ALA A 281 -13.45 -19.46 19.11
C ALA A 281 -12.75 -19.73 17.77
N ARG A 282 -12.86 -18.77 16.83
CA ARG A 282 -12.34 -18.87 15.47
C ARG A 282 -11.75 -17.56 15.01
N ILE A 283 -10.82 -17.67 14.07
CA ILE A 283 -10.32 -16.54 13.27
C ILE A 283 -10.92 -16.63 11.89
N VAL A 284 -11.35 -15.51 11.34
CA VAL A 284 -11.71 -15.37 9.93
C VAL A 284 -10.84 -14.27 9.33
N ASN A 285 -10.05 -14.60 8.31
CA ASN A 285 -9.24 -13.62 7.61
C ASN A 285 -9.26 -13.80 6.07
N GLY A 286 -8.69 -12.80 5.39
CA GLY A 286 -8.53 -12.78 3.93
C GLY A 286 -7.09 -12.46 3.51
N HIS A 287 -6.93 -11.55 2.53
CA HIS A 287 -5.69 -10.96 2.01
C HIS A 287 -4.74 -11.92 1.27
N VAL A 288 -4.48 -13.11 1.81
CA VAL A 288 -3.64 -14.13 1.15
C VAL A 288 -4.54 -15.29 0.74
N PRO A 289 -4.91 -15.36 -0.57
CA PRO A 289 -5.82 -16.36 -1.08
C PRO A 289 -5.30 -17.79 -0.90
N VAL A 290 -6.20 -18.72 -0.65
CA VAL A 290 -5.89 -20.16 -0.68
C VAL A 290 -5.82 -20.66 -2.11
N LYS A 291 -4.81 -21.47 -2.40
CA LYS A 291 -4.58 -22.07 -3.72
C LYS A 291 -5.31 -23.43 -3.80
N VAL A 292 -6.62 -23.40 -3.86
CA VAL A 292 -7.47 -24.62 -3.89
C VAL A 292 -7.01 -25.60 -5.01
N LYS A 293 -6.63 -25.09 -6.19
CA LYS A 293 -6.07 -25.89 -7.29
C LYS A 293 -4.76 -26.62 -6.93
N LYS A 294 -4.08 -26.21 -5.84
CA LYS A 294 -2.88 -26.85 -5.30
C LYS A 294 -3.17 -27.70 -4.06
N GLY A 295 -4.43 -27.94 -3.73
CA GLY A 295 -4.86 -28.74 -2.59
C GLY A 295 -4.86 -27.98 -1.25
N GLU A 296 -4.72 -26.65 -1.24
CA GLU A 296 -4.83 -25.87 0.00
C GLU A 296 -6.30 -25.79 0.43
N SER A 297 -6.55 -25.96 1.74
CA SER A 297 -7.88 -25.82 2.34
C SER A 297 -8.11 -24.41 2.88
N PRO A 298 -9.29 -23.80 2.67
CA PRO A 298 -9.68 -22.58 3.34
C PRO A 298 -9.94 -22.77 4.85
N ILE A 299 -10.10 -24.01 5.30
CA ILE A 299 -10.26 -24.38 6.72
C ILE A 299 -8.90 -24.86 7.22
N MET A 300 -8.33 -24.15 8.17
CA MET A 300 -6.99 -24.39 8.71
C MET A 300 -7.04 -24.58 10.23
N ALA A 301 -5.95 -25.07 10.81
CA ALA A 301 -5.79 -25.26 12.25
C ALA A 301 -6.99 -25.98 12.89
N ASN A 302 -7.41 -27.12 12.30
CA ASN A 302 -8.57 -27.91 12.75
C ASN A 302 -9.86 -27.07 12.90
N GLY A 303 -10.08 -26.10 11.99
CA GLY A 303 -11.25 -25.22 12.02
C GLY A 303 -11.13 -23.99 12.94
N ARG A 304 -9.95 -23.75 13.54
CA ARG A 304 -9.68 -22.52 14.29
C ARG A 304 -9.50 -21.29 13.38
N LEU A 305 -9.10 -21.51 12.13
CA LEU A 305 -8.94 -20.45 11.13
C LEU A 305 -9.71 -20.76 9.87
N LEU A 306 -10.44 -19.76 9.37
CA LEU A 306 -11.15 -19.77 8.09
C LEU A 306 -10.58 -18.64 7.22
N VAL A 307 -10.09 -18.99 6.03
CA VAL A 307 -9.61 -18.03 5.03
C VAL A 307 -10.68 -17.79 3.99
N ILE A 308 -11.22 -16.57 3.93
CA ILE A 308 -12.35 -16.21 3.04
C ILE A 308 -11.93 -15.52 1.75
N ASP A 309 -10.63 -15.37 1.52
CA ASP A 309 -10.05 -14.83 0.27
C ASP A 309 -9.67 -15.98 -0.65
N GLY A 310 -10.17 -16.01 -1.86
CA GLY A 310 -9.90 -17.10 -2.80
C GLY A 310 -10.83 -17.11 -3.99
N GLY A 311 -11.50 -16.01 -4.23
CA GLY A 311 -12.31 -15.83 -5.43
C GLY A 311 -13.66 -16.54 -5.36
N MET A 312 -14.39 -16.28 -4.29
CA MET A 312 -15.81 -16.67 -4.17
C MET A 312 -16.67 -16.09 -5.29
N SER A 313 -16.13 -15.15 -6.07
CA SER A 313 -16.77 -14.53 -7.23
C SER A 313 -16.38 -15.17 -8.56
N LYS A 314 -15.66 -16.29 -8.57
CA LYS A 314 -15.21 -16.99 -9.79
C LYS A 314 -15.92 -18.29 -9.98
#